data_4e06d1e8e12853a46bdaf7a9fba61b86
#
_entry.id   4e06d1e8e12853a46bdaf7a9fba61b86
#
_cell.length_a   1.000
_cell.length_b   1.000
_cell.length_c   1.000
_cell.angle_alpha   90.00
_cell.angle_beta   90.00
_cell.angle_gamma   90.00
#
_symmetry.space_group_name_H-M   'P 1'
#
loop_
_entity.id
_entity.type
_entity.pdbx_description
1 polymer ?
#
loop_
_entity_poly.entity_id
_entity_poly.type
_entity_poly.pdbx_seq_one_letter_code
_entity_poly.pdbx_strand_id
1 'polypeptide(L)'
;MRRFYFLMIFLLVFILLQNPQKVQALDEETRIPAGVSMSRFKLISQPTFSEAYNGFGERVPLHSILIRDEQLKDWTTGSISREASVLESTWVYGISQDWILEMVLPVVRMKQSSNLELKNGAPSNSDWDTILQNLQSETVSGLGDIRLKAGYEMGASTKW
;
A
#
# COMPACT_ATOMS: atom_id res chain seq x y z
N MET A 1 -6.28 20.77 -12.78
CA MET A 1 -6.05 20.55 -11.32
C MET A 1 -5.05 19.44 -10.99
N ARG A 2 -5.05 18.26 -11.63
CA ARG A 2 -4.10 17.15 -11.32
C ARG A 2 -2.61 17.52 -11.45
N ARG A 3 -2.22 18.38 -12.37
CA ARG A 3 -0.82 18.79 -12.58
C ARG A 3 -0.27 19.68 -11.46
N PHE A 4 -1.13 20.42 -10.74
CA PHE A 4 -0.72 21.30 -9.65
C PHE A 4 -0.35 20.52 -8.39
N TYR A 5 -1.06 19.43 -8.10
CA TYR A 5 -0.73 18.55 -6.96
C TYR A 5 0.58 17.81 -7.17
N PHE A 6 0.88 17.40 -8.40
CA PHE A 6 2.15 16.73 -8.72
C PHE A 6 3.33 17.67 -8.52
N LEU A 7 3.17 18.94 -8.91
CA LEU A 7 4.22 19.95 -8.72
C LEU A 7 4.43 20.27 -7.23
N MET A 8 3.36 20.35 -6.44
CA MET A 8 3.46 20.57 -4.99
C MET A 8 4.14 19.42 -4.28
N ILE A 9 3.81 18.18 -4.62
CA ILE A 9 4.45 16.99 -4.03
C ILE A 9 5.93 16.94 -4.42
N PHE A 10 6.26 17.25 -5.68
CA PHE A 10 7.64 17.28 -6.15
C PHE A 10 8.45 18.40 -5.47
N LEU A 11 7.85 19.58 -5.27
CA LEU A 11 8.46 20.69 -4.56
C LEU A 11 8.70 20.36 -3.09
N LEU A 12 7.72 19.69 -2.43
CA LEU A 12 7.84 19.24 -1.04
C LEU A 12 8.94 18.19 -0.87
N VAL A 13 9.03 17.23 -1.77
CA VAL A 13 10.09 16.21 -1.80
C VAL A 13 11.45 16.86 -2.08
N PHE A 14 11.51 17.85 -2.97
CA PHE A 14 12.75 18.56 -3.30
C PHE A 14 13.25 19.42 -2.12
N ILE A 15 12.36 20.09 -1.40
CA ILE A 15 12.69 20.85 -0.17
C ILE A 15 13.21 19.91 0.93
N LEU A 16 12.62 18.71 1.06
CA LEU A 16 13.06 17.69 2.03
C LEU A 16 14.44 17.10 1.68
N LEU A 17 14.79 17.04 0.38
CA LEU A 17 16.09 16.54 -0.09
C LEU A 17 17.23 17.57 0.03
N GLN A 18 16.91 18.86 0.16
CA GLN A 18 17.94 19.92 0.25
C GLN A 18 18.52 20.14 1.66
N ASN A 19 18.00 19.46 2.68
CA ASN A 19 18.60 19.46 4.01
C ASN A 19 19.20 18.08 4.34
N PRO A 20 20.39 17.74 3.85
CA PRO A 20 21.09 16.52 4.27
C PRO A 20 21.66 16.75 5.67
N GLN A 21 20.82 16.78 6.68
CA GLN A 21 21.29 16.52 8.03
C GLN A 21 21.74 15.06 8.05
N LYS A 22 22.97 14.82 8.50
CA LYS A 22 23.62 13.52 8.57
C LYS A 22 22.62 12.46 9.02
N VAL A 23 22.27 11.54 8.10
CA VAL A 23 21.51 10.34 8.43
C VAL A 23 22.44 9.46 9.26
N GLN A 24 22.41 9.64 10.57
CA GLN A 24 22.83 8.57 11.48
C GLN A 24 21.71 7.56 11.49
N ALA A 25 22.03 6.29 11.26
CA ALA A 25 21.11 5.19 11.52
C ALA A 25 20.79 5.24 13.03
N LEU A 26 19.61 5.74 13.33
CA LEU A 26 19.11 5.81 14.70
C LEU A 26 18.48 4.46 15.01
N ASP A 27 18.96 3.80 16.03
CA ASP A 27 18.28 2.67 16.68
C ASP A 27 16.86 3.11 17.08
N GLU A 28 15.91 2.17 17.12
CA GLU A 28 14.48 2.44 17.40
C GLU A 28 14.21 3.16 18.73
N GLU A 29 15.20 3.27 19.61
CA GLU A 29 15.14 3.93 20.92
C GLU A 29 15.63 5.39 20.95
N THR A 30 16.01 5.96 19.80
CA THR A 30 16.62 7.31 19.82
C THR A 30 15.54 8.38 19.89
N ARG A 31 15.52 9.12 21.00
CA ARG A 31 14.66 10.30 21.19
C ARG A 31 14.95 11.33 20.10
N ILE A 32 13.90 11.85 19.50
CA ILE A 32 14.00 12.95 18.54
C ILE A 32 13.99 14.26 19.32
N PRO A 33 15.08 15.04 19.30
CA PRO A 33 15.12 16.31 20.01
C PRO A 33 14.06 17.28 19.52
N ALA A 34 13.63 18.20 20.38
CA ALA A 34 12.72 19.27 20.03
C ALA A 34 13.23 20.09 18.83
N GLY A 35 12.39 20.37 17.86
CA GLY A 35 12.72 21.12 16.65
C GLY A 35 13.44 20.30 15.58
N VAL A 36 13.74 19.01 15.83
CA VAL A 36 14.39 18.11 14.85
C VAL A 36 13.34 17.31 14.09
N SER A 37 13.54 17.16 12.79
CA SER A 37 12.72 16.28 11.96
C SER A 37 13.55 15.12 11.43
N MET A 38 12.91 13.96 11.29
CA MET A 38 13.51 12.77 10.70
C MET A 38 12.55 12.20 9.66
N SER A 39 13.10 11.72 8.55
CA SER A 39 12.32 10.99 7.54
C SER A 39 12.84 9.57 7.40
N ARG A 40 11.94 8.61 7.29
CA ARG A 40 12.22 7.20 7.06
C ARG A 40 11.42 6.71 5.87
N PHE A 41 12.05 5.89 5.04
CA PHE A 41 11.38 5.24 3.93
C PHE A 41 11.43 3.73 4.13
N LYS A 42 10.28 3.06 3.94
CA LYS A 42 10.17 1.61 4.05
C LYS A 42 9.47 1.09 2.80
N LEU A 43 10.13 0.20 2.09
CA LEU A 43 9.53 -0.54 0.99
C LEU A 43 9.04 -1.89 1.50
N ILE A 44 7.74 -2.14 1.34
CA ILE A 44 7.11 -3.42 1.66
C ILE A 44 6.69 -4.02 0.33
N SER A 45 7.20 -5.20 0.01
CA SER A 45 6.81 -5.94 -1.19
C SER A 45 6.11 -7.23 -0.77
N GLN A 46 4.90 -7.42 -1.27
CA GLN A 46 4.19 -8.68 -1.14
C GLN A 46 4.46 -9.50 -2.42
N PRO A 47 4.95 -10.73 -2.28
CA PRO A 47 5.19 -11.58 -3.45
C PRO A 47 3.87 -11.85 -4.18
N THR A 48 3.99 -12.24 -5.44
CA THR A 48 2.84 -12.60 -6.27
C THR A 48 2.04 -13.71 -5.62
N PHE A 49 0.74 -13.50 -5.49
CA PHE A 49 -0.19 -14.48 -4.96
C PHE A 49 -1.37 -14.68 -5.92
N SER A 50 -1.82 -15.93 -6.05
CA SER A 50 -2.95 -16.34 -6.90
C SER A 50 -4.10 -16.96 -6.10
N GLU A 51 -3.95 -17.05 -4.80
CA GLU A 51 -4.91 -17.64 -3.87
C GLU A 51 -5.13 -16.72 -2.68
N ALA A 52 -6.30 -16.82 -2.07
CA ALA A 52 -6.64 -16.10 -0.84
C ALA A 52 -7.57 -16.96 0.02
N TYR A 53 -7.79 -16.53 1.26
CA TYR A 53 -8.74 -17.20 2.13
C TYR A 53 -10.16 -16.66 1.88
N ASN A 54 -11.13 -17.57 1.74
CA ASN A 54 -12.55 -17.23 1.68
C ASN A 54 -13.11 -16.91 3.09
N GLY A 55 -14.39 -16.53 3.16
CA GLY A 55 -15.05 -16.20 4.44
C GLY A 55 -15.13 -17.38 5.44
N PHE A 56 -14.82 -18.60 5.01
CA PHE A 56 -14.80 -19.82 5.85
C PHE A 56 -13.38 -20.22 6.27
N GLY A 57 -12.35 -19.46 5.87
CA GLY A 57 -10.96 -19.76 6.17
C GLY A 57 -10.32 -20.79 5.24
N GLU A 58 -10.95 -21.13 4.13
CA GLU A 58 -10.42 -22.04 3.13
C GLU A 58 -9.58 -21.29 2.10
N ARG A 59 -8.47 -21.87 1.67
CA ARG A 59 -7.61 -21.34 0.63
C ARG A 59 -8.18 -21.65 -0.75
N VAL A 60 -8.55 -20.62 -1.47
CA VAL A 60 -9.21 -20.73 -2.78
C VAL A 60 -8.52 -19.83 -3.82
N PRO A 61 -8.61 -20.17 -5.12
CA PRO A 61 -8.07 -19.33 -6.18
C PRO A 61 -8.68 -17.93 -6.18
N LEU A 62 -7.86 -16.92 -6.52
CA LEU A 62 -8.29 -15.52 -6.48
C LEU A 62 -9.48 -15.24 -7.41
N HIS A 63 -9.53 -15.86 -8.58
CA HIS A 63 -10.64 -15.68 -9.52
C HIS A 63 -11.98 -16.12 -8.91
N SER A 64 -11.99 -17.17 -8.09
CA SER A 64 -13.21 -17.66 -7.45
C SER A 64 -13.80 -16.70 -6.41
N ILE A 65 -13.00 -15.80 -5.86
CA ILE A 65 -13.45 -14.74 -4.94
C ILE A 65 -13.88 -13.49 -5.72
N LEU A 66 -13.16 -13.17 -6.79
CA LEU A 66 -13.38 -11.94 -7.56
C LEU A 66 -14.58 -12.04 -8.50
N ILE A 67 -14.84 -13.21 -9.05
CA ILE A 67 -16.04 -13.49 -9.83
C ILE A 67 -17.18 -13.79 -8.85
N ARG A 68 -18.15 -12.89 -8.77
CA ARG A 68 -19.29 -13.03 -7.87
C ARG A 68 -20.44 -13.86 -8.47
N ASP A 69 -20.49 -13.94 -9.79
CA ASP A 69 -21.49 -14.72 -10.52
C ASP A 69 -21.07 -16.20 -10.49
N GLU A 70 -21.88 -17.04 -9.84
CA GLU A 70 -21.61 -18.47 -9.68
C GLU A 70 -21.64 -19.22 -11.03
N GLN A 71 -22.52 -18.83 -11.94
CA GLN A 71 -22.58 -19.45 -13.28
C GLN A 71 -21.31 -19.11 -14.07
N LEU A 72 -20.88 -17.85 -14.02
CA LEU A 72 -19.65 -17.45 -14.68
C LEU A 72 -18.42 -18.19 -14.12
N LYS A 73 -18.38 -18.44 -12.80
CA LYS A 73 -17.28 -19.23 -12.20
C LYS A 73 -17.16 -20.61 -12.84
N ASP A 74 -18.30 -21.30 -13.03
CA ASP A 74 -18.33 -22.64 -13.59
C ASP A 74 -17.86 -22.67 -15.06
N TRP A 75 -18.09 -21.57 -15.78
CA TRP A 75 -17.72 -21.42 -17.17
C TRP A 75 -16.37 -20.74 -17.39
N THR A 76 -15.69 -20.30 -16.35
CA THR A 76 -14.39 -19.63 -16.45
C THR A 76 -13.25 -20.62 -16.18
N THR A 77 -12.17 -20.46 -16.93
CA THR A 77 -10.89 -21.14 -16.71
C THR A 77 -9.77 -20.11 -16.67
N GLY A 78 -8.61 -20.51 -16.12
CA GLY A 78 -7.45 -19.63 -16.00
C GLY A 78 -7.19 -19.18 -14.57
N SER A 79 -6.39 -18.14 -14.43
CA SER A 79 -5.96 -17.65 -13.11
C SER A 79 -5.84 -16.13 -13.06
N ILE A 80 -6.00 -15.58 -11.87
CA ILE A 80 -5.64 -14.20 -11.55
C ILE A 80 -4.53 -14.26 -10.53
N SER A 81 -3.51 -13.44 -10.72
CA SER A 81 -2.46 -13.21 -9.74
C SER A 81 -2.30 -11.73 -9.45
N ARG A 82 -1.92 -11.41 -8.22
CA ARG A 82 -1.68 -10.05 -7.78
C ARG A 82 -0.33 -9.94 -7.11
N GLU A 83 0.30 -8.80 -7.32
CA GLU A 83 1.52 -8.36 -6.68
C GLU A 83 1.24 -6.99 -6.08
N ALA A 84 1.65 -6.76 -4.85
CA ALA A 84 1.48 -5.48 -4.20
C ALA A 84 2.81 -4.98 -3.65
N SER A 85 3.04 -3.68 -3.78
CA SER A 85 4.16 -3.00 -3.14
C SER A 85 3.67 -1.71 -2.51
N VAL A 86 4.21 -1.41 -1.32
CA VAL A 86 3.88 -0.21 -0.57
C VAL A 86 5.18 0.50 -0.23
N LEU A 87 5.29 1.74 -0.66
CA LEU A 87 6.34 2.65 -0.20
C LEU A 87 5.76 3.52 0.91
N GLU A 88 6.16 3.27 2.15
CA GLU A 88 5.80 4.11 3.29
C GLU A 88 6.88 5.20 3.47
N SER A 89 6.46 6.45 3.41
CA SER A 89 7.27 7.60 3.82
C SER A 89 6.78 8.04 5.19
N THR A 90 7.61 7.89 6.20
CA THR A 90 7.35 8.32 7.57
C THR A 90 8.14 9.58 7.84
N TRP A 91 7.45 10.60 8.31
CA TRP A 91 8.07 11.83 8.80
C TRP A 91 7.75 11.98 10.28
N VAL A 92 8.78 12.26 11.08
CA VAL A 92 8.66 12.43 12.53
C VAL A 92 9.26 13.78 12.91
N TYR A 93 8.57 14.51 13.76
CA TYR A 93 9.00 15.82 14.25
C TYR A 93 8.91 15.88 15.79
N GLY A 94 10.02 16.25 16.41
CA GLY A 94 10.07 16.51 17.85
C GLY A 94 9.46 17.87 18.17
N ILE A 95 8.29 17.88 18.79
CA ILE A 95 7.61 19.12 19.24
C ILE A 95 8.28 19.65 20.53
N SER A 96 8.58 18.75 21.44
CA SER A 96 9.28 19.04 22.70
C SER A 96 10.18 17.86 23.07
N GLN A 97 10.78 17.90 24.26
CA GLN A 97 11.59 16.77 24.75
C GLN A 97 10.77 15.46 24.93
N ASP A 98 9.47 15.61 25.16
CA ASP A 98 8.58 14.49 25.48
C ASP A 98 7.52 14.23 24.42
N TRP A 99 7.35 15.14 23.45
CA TRP A 99 6.30 15.05 22.44
C TRP A 99 6.85 14.96 21.04
N ILE A 100 6.36 13.96 20.30
CA ILE A 100 6.62 13.77 18.89
C ILE A 100 5.34 13.76 18.06
N LEU A 101 5.43 14.24 16.83
CA LEU A 101 4.42 14.10 15.81
C LEU A 101 4.95 13.19 14.72
N GLU A 102 4.20 12.16 14.37
CA GLU A 102 4.52 11.24 13.27
C GLU A 102 3.46 11.33 12.18
N MET A 103 3.89 11.43 10.94
CA MET A 103 3.05 11.35 9.76
C MET A 103 3.56 10.23 8.85
N VAL A 104 2.67 9.33 8.46
CA VAL A 104 2.98 8.24 7.52
C VAL A 104 2.17 8.42 6.25
N LEU A 105 2.86 8.46 5.13
CA LEU A 105 2.31 8.58 3.77
C LEU A 105 2.62 7.29 3.00
N PRO A 106 1.67 6.35 2.88
CA PRO A 106 1.87 5.16 2.08
C PRO A 106 1.49 5.41 0.62
N VAL A 107 2.36 5.02 -0.30
CA VAL A 107 2.06 4.91 -1.73
C VAL A 107 1.94 3.42 -2.05
N VAL A 108 0.77 3.01 -2.51
CA VAL A 108 0.47 1.63 -2.84
C VAL A 108 0.50 1.46 -4.35
N ARG A 109 1.16 0.41 -4.81
CA ARG A 109 1.11 -0.06 -6.20
C ARG A 109 0.65 -1.50 -6.19
N MET A 110 -0.41 -1.78 -6.95
CA MET A 110 -0.93 -3.12 -7.15
C MET A 110 -0.89 -3.45 -8.63
N LYS A 111 -0.30 -4.59 -8.97
CA LYS A 111 -0.30 -5.15 -10.32
C LYS A 111 -1.14 -6.41 -10.31
N GLN A 112 -2.14 -6.46 -11.17
CA GLN A 112 -2.94 -7.64 -11.45
C GLN A 112 -2.53 -8.21 -12.79
N SER A 113 -2.33 -9.53 -12.86
CA SER A 113 -2.14 -10.28 -14.10
C SER A 113 -3.25 -11.32 -14.18
N SER A 114 -3.95 -11.35 -15.30
CA SER A 114 -5.11 -12.21 -15.51
C SER A 114 -4.99 -12.91 -16.86
N ASN A 115 -5.31 -14.20 -16.89
CA ASN A 115 -5.43 -15.02 -18.09
C ASN A 115 -6.74 -15.80 -18.08
N LEU A 116 -7.83 -15.14 -17.67
CA LEU A 116 -9.16 -15.76 -17.64
C LEU A 116 -9.74 -15.89 -19.04
N GLU A 117 -10.33 -17.06 -19.30
CA GLU A 117 -10.99 -17.42 -20.55
C GLU A 117 -12.31 -18.16 -20.26
N LEU A 118 -13.28 -18.00 -21.17
CA LEU A 118 -14.51 -18.81 -21.12
C LEU A 118 -14.24 -20.20 -21.69
N LYS A 119 -14.75 -21.21 -21.05
CA LYS A 119 -14.71 -22.59 -21.54
C LYS A 119 -15.48 -22.70 -22.86
N ASN A 120 -15.05 -23.63 -23.71
CA ASN A 120 -15.74 -23.92 -24.95
C ASN A 120 -17.18 -24.34 -24.68
N GLY A 121 -18.14 -23.72 -25.39
CA GLY A 121 -19.57 -23.98 -25.22
C GLY A 121 -20.25 -23.14 -24.14
N ALA A 122 -19.54 -22.16 -23.56
CA ALA A 122 -20.16 -21.20 -22.66
C ALA A 122 -21.31 -20.46 -23.34
N PRO A 123 -22.43 -20.20 -22.64
CA PRO A 123 -23.51 -19.37 -23.16
C PRO A 123 -23.00 -17.97 -23.52
N SER A 124 -23.50 -17.42 -24.63
CA SER A 124 -23.21 -16.01 -24.97
C SER A 124 -23.93 -15.10 -23.99
N ASN A 125 -23.15 -14.35 -23.20
CA ASN A 125 -23.67 -13.39 -22.21
C ASN A 125 -22.77 -12.16 -22.18
N SER A 126 -23.30 -11.03 -22.63
CA SER A 126 -22.59 -9.75 -22.68
C SER A 126 -22.11 -9.25 -21.31
N ASP A 127 -22.82 -9.61 -20.24
CA ASP A 127 -22.46 -9.21 -18.88
C ASP A 127 -21.20 -9.95 -18.42
N TRP A 128 -21.04 -11.22 -18.83
CA TRP A 128 -19.84 -12.01 -18.55
C TRP A 128 -18.61 -11.44 -19.24
N ASP A 129 -18.74 -11.02 -20.49
CA ASP A 129 -17.63 -10.36 -21.22
C ASP A 129 -17.20 -9.09 -20.48
N THR A 130 -18.15 -8.29 -20.00
CA THR A 130 -17.88 -7.08 -19.22
C THR A 130 -17.16 -7.39 -17.90
N ILE A 131 -17.62 -8.43 -17.17
CA ILE A 131 -16.98 -8.87 -15.92
C ILE A 131 -15.53 -9.31 -16.19
N LEU A 132 -15.31 -10.16 -17.20
CA LEU A 132 -13.98 -10.64 -17.55
C LEU A 132 -13.07 -9.51 -18.02
N GLN A 133 -13.59 -8.54 -18.75
CA GLN A 133 -12.86 -7.37 -19.19
C GLN A 133 -12.41 -6.49 -17.99
N ASN A 134 -13.26 -6.34 -16.97
CA ASN A 134 -12.91 -5.62 -15.74
C ASN A 134 -11.87 -6.36 -14.88
N LEU A 135 -11.69 -7.66 -15.11
CA LEU A 135 -10.70 -8.50 -14.41
C LEU A 135 -9.40 -8.66 -15.22
N GLN A 136 -9.24 -7.95 -16.33
CA GLN A 136 -8.01 -7.99 -17.11
C GLN A 136 -6.79 -7.49 -16.34
N SER A 137 -5.62 -7.72 -16.93
CA SER A 137 -4.35 -7.28 -16.36
C SER A 137 -4.28 -5.76 -16.26
N GLU A 138 -4.05 -5.26 -15.05
CA GLU A 138 -4.02 -3.84 -14.76
C GLU A 138 -2.96 -3.52 -13.71
N THR A 139 -2.44 -2.29 -13.77
CA THR A 139 -1.59 -1.74 -12.71
C THR A 139 -2.23 -0.48 -12.16
N VAL A 140 -2.55 -0.51 -10.88
CA VAL A 140 -3.15 0.62 -10.15
C VAL A 140 -2.13 1.13 -9.14
N SER A 141 -2.04 2.46 -9.04
CA SER A 141 -1.20 3.12 -8.03
C SER A 141 -1.97 4.25 -7.40
N GLY A 142 -1.80 4.45 -6.11
CA GLY A 142 -2.48 5.51 -5.38
C GLY A 142 -1.88 5.75 -4.00
N LEU A 143 -2.36 6.80 -3.35
CA LEU A 143 -2.09 7.03 -1.93
C LEU A 143 -2.98 6.10 -1.12
N GLY A 144 -2.39 5.43 -0.14
CA GLY A 144 -3.15 4.73 0.89
C GLY A 144 -3.57 5.68 2.02
N ASP A 145 -4.01 5.11 3.13
CA ASP A 145 -4.50 5.88 4.26
C ASP A 145 -3.36 6.64 4.95
N ILE A 146 -3.46 7.96 4.98
CA ILE A 146 -2.52 8.81 5.69
C ILE A 146 -2.74 8.63 7.19
N ARG A 147 -1.66 8.34 7.91
CA ARG A 147 -1.72 8.16 9.36
C ARG A 147 -1.00 9.31 10.06
N LEU A 148 -1.67 9.95 11.00
CA LEU A 148 -1.09 10.95 11.89
C LEU A 148 -1.12 10.39 13.30
N LYS A 149 0.00 10.49 14.01
CA LYS A 149 0.13 10.05 15.38
C LYS A 149 0.83 11.14 16.19
N ALA A 150 0.36 11.37 17.41
CA ALA A 150 1.07 12.14 18.42
C ALA A 150 1.52 11.16 19.52
N GLY A 151 2.80 11.15 19.81
CA GLY A 151 3.40 10.32 20.84
C GLY A 151 3.88 11.18 22.00
N TYR A 152 3.63 10.73 23.23
CA TYR A 152 4.20 11.29 24.45
C TYR A 152 5.10 10.24 25.07
N GLU A 153 6.38 10.57 25.21
CA GLU A 153 7.36 9.70 25.85
C GLU A 153 7.47 10.07 27.33
N MET A 154 6.89 9.21 28.18
CA MET A 154 7.11 9.36 29.62
C MET A 154 8.56 8.96 29.91
N GLY A 155 9.39 9.96 30.23
CA GLY A 155 10.75 9.72 30.63
C GLY A 155 10.78 8.73 31.79
N ALA A 156 11.29 7.52 31.54
CA ALA A 156 11.71 6.65 32.61
C ALA A 156 12.88 7.34 33.29
N SER A 157 12.60 8.05 34.37
CA SER A 157 13.62 8.54 35.30
C SER A 157 14.26 7.33 35.98
N THR A 158 15.17 6.67 35.28
CA THR A 158 16.10 5.74 35.94
C THR A 158 17.25 6.57 36.51
N LYS A 159 16.98 7.26 37.60
CA LYS A 159 18.03 7.53 38.58
C LYS A 159 18.12 6.29 39.47
N TRP A 160 19.12 5.51 39.26
CA TRP A 160 19.71 4.62 40.28
C TRP A 160 21.07 5.14 40.63
#